data_73e11e0e4c7a343a10d1f12eca6594b5
#
_entry.id   73e11e0e4c7a343a10d1f12eca6594b5
#
_cell.length_a   1.000
_cell.length_b   1.000
_cell.length_c   1.000
_cell.angle_alpha   90.00
_cell.angle_beta   90.00
_cell.angle_gamma   90.00
#
_symmetry.space_group_name_H-M   'P 1'
#
loop_
_entity.id
_entity.type
_entity.pdbx_description
1 polymer ?
#
loop_
_entity_poly.entity_id
_entity_poly.type
_entity_poly.pdbx_seq_one_letter_code
_entity_poly.pdbx_strand_id
1 'polypeptide(L)'
;MSKSIALSEVFPSPLPVGAFGWFLVPGAQYGVALVSVALVICCVLLHYEVLRQISDWLNHLKKLHRTRVLVLILGLLATHIVEIWIYALGYGALDRVPGFGGIIRPGAAAETADWLDYIYFSFVTYTTVGYGDLVPAGPIRFVAATEALNGWVLLGWSASFTFLEMQRFWRDPR
;
A
#
# COMPACT_ATOMS: atom_id res chain seq x y z
N MET A 1 32.21 -40.82 8.17
CA MET A 1 32.37 -39.70 9.11
C MET A 1 31.28 -38.68 8.79
N SER A 2 30.13 -38.76 9.48
CA SER A 2 29.03 -37.81 9.32
C SER A 2 29.37 -36.55 10.13
N LYS A 3 29.58 -35.40 9.46
CA LYS A 3 29.70 -34.12 10.14
C LYS A 3 28.30 -33.75 10.67
N SER A 4 28.14 -33.83 11.98
CA SER A 4 27.01 -33.25 12.67
C SER A 4 27.12 -31.73 12.50
N ILE A 5 26.27 -31.13 11.65
CA ILE A 5 26.13 -29.67 11.55
C ILE A 5 25.49 -29.21 12.85
N ALA A 6 26.18 -28.37 13.61
CA ALA A 6 25.64 -27.83 14.85
C ALA A 6 24.45 -26.93 14.51
N LEU A 7 23.34 -27.09 15.23
CA LEU A 7 22.13 -26.26 15.02
C LEU A 7 22.37 -24.74 15.10
N SER A 8 23.46 -24.33 15.76
CA SER A 8 23.93 -22.95 15.84
C SER A 8 24.46 -22.40 14.51
N GLU A 9 24.82 -23.26 13.52
CA GLU A 9 25.26 -22.82 12.18
C GLU A 9 24.07 -22.61 11.23
N VAL A 10 22.92 -23.23 11.53
CA VAL A 10 21.71 -23.16 10.72
C VAL A 10 20.79 -22.01 11.16
N PHE A 11 20.82 -21.69 12.45
CA PHE A 11 20.07 -20.56 12.99
C PHE A 11 21.06 -19.49 13.47
N PRO A 12 21.15 -18.33 12.78
CA PRO A 12 21.89 -17.21 13.29
C PRO A 12 21.38 -16.87 14.69
N SER A 13 22.28 -16.39 15.56
CA SER A 13 22.03 -16.02 16.96
C SER A 13 20.65 -15.39 17.17
N PRO A 14 19.99 -15.68 18.31
CA PRO A 14 18.65 -15.15 18.58
C PRO A 14 18.64 -13.65 18.30
N LEU A 15 17.63 -13.21 17.55
CA LEU A 15 17.43 -11.79 17.20
C LEU A 15 17.66 -10.95 18.48
N PRO A 16 18.44 -9.84 18.40
CA PRO A 16 18.74 -9.03 19.56
C PRO A 16 17.43 -8.69 20.28
N VAL A 17 17.44 -8.80 21.60
CA VAL A 17 16.26 -8.57 22.49
C VAL A 17 15.57 -7.24 22.18
N GLY A 18 16.28 -6.27 21.57
CA GLY A 18 15.72 -5.04 20.99
C GLY A 18 14.74 -5.24 19.84
N ALA A 19 14.78 -6.38 19.13
CA ALA A 19 13.85 -6.67 18.03
C ALA A 19 12.39 -6.89 18.51
N PHE A 20 12.16 -7.12 19.79
CA PHE A 20 10.84 -7.31 20.41
C PHE A 20 10.44 -6.17 21.38
N GLY A 21 11.31 -5.19 21.59
CA GLY A 21 11.07 -4.09 22.54
C GLY A 21 9.81 -3.26 22.24
N TRP A 22 9.36 -3.21 20.99
CA TRP A 22 8.14 -2.52 20.58
C TRP A 22 6.84 -3.22 21.02
N PHE A 23 6.86 -4.50 21.41
CA PHE A 23 5.72 -5.16 22.08
C PHE A 23 5.46 -4.59 23.48
N LEU A 24 6.43 -3.89 24.05
CA LEU A 24 6.40 -3.41 25.43
C LEU A 24 5.90 -1.96 25.56
N VAL A 25 5.55 -1.28 24.44
CA VAL A 25 4.95 0.07 24.49
C VAL A 25 3.43 -0.07 24.56
N PRO A 26 2.81 0.03 25.74
CA PRO A 26 1.36 -0.03 25.87
C PRO A 26 0.73 1.12 25.08
N GLY A 27 -0.19 0.79 24.17
CA GLY A 27 -0.91 1.79 23.37
C GLY A 27 -0.41 2.01 21.95
N ALA A 28 0.86 1.70 21.60
CA ALA A 28 1.38 1.89 20.25
C ALA A 28 0.55 1.12 19.20
N GLN A 29 0.15 -0.10 19.51
CA GLN A 29 -0.68 -0.93 18.64
C GLN A 29 -2.07 -0.32 18.38
N TYR A 30 -2.69 0.32 19.38
CA TYR A 30 -3.99 0.99 19.17
C TYR A 30 -3.83 2.25 18.31
N GLY A 31 -2.76 3.02 18.51
CA GLY A 31 -2.45 4.19 17.69
C GLY A 31 -2.25 3.81 16.22
N VAL A 32 -1.44 2.78 15.96
CA VAL A 32 -1.21 2.27 14.61
C VAL A 32 -2.50 1.73 13.98
N ALA A 33 -3.32 0.99 14.73
CA ALA A 33 -4.60 0.49 14.24
C ALA A 33 -5.56 1.63 13.87
N LEU A 34 -5.65 2.67 14.70
CA LEU A 34 -6.48 3.85 14.38
C LEU A 34 -6.01 4.57 13.11
N VAL A 35 -4.70 4.79 12.97
CA VAL A 35 -4.12 5.39 11.76
C VAL A 35 -4.40 4.50 10.54
N SER A 36 -4.26 3.19 10.67
CA SER A 36 -4.55 2.23 9.60
C SER A 36 -6.00 2.34 9.12
N VAL A 37 -6.95 2.34 10.05
CA VAL A 37 -8.38 2.51 9.73
C VAL A 37 -8.64 3.86 9.07
N ALA A 38 -8.04 4.93 9.56
CA ALA A 38 -8.19 6.26 8.97
C ALA A 38 -7.65 6.32 7.53
N LEU A 39 -6.48 5.72 7.26
CA LEU A 39 -5.91 5.64 5.92
C LEU A 39 -6.80 4.83 4.97
N VAL A 40 -7.31 3.67 5.40
CA VAL A 40 -8.25 2.86 4.61
C VAL A 40 -9.50 3.66 4.27
N ILE A 41 -10.15 4.29 5.25
CA ILE A 41 -11.34 5.10 5.03
C ILE A 41 -11.05 6.26 4.07
N CYS A 42 -9.94 6.96 4.26
CA CYS A 42 -9.53 8.07 3.39
C CYS A 42 -9.37 7.61 1.93
N CYS A 43 -8.65 6.51 1.69
CA CYS A 43 -8.44 5.98 0.34
C CYS A 43 -9.75 5.49 -0.29
N VAL A 44 -10.61 4.78 0.46
CA VAL A 44 -11.90 4.30 -0.05
C VAL A 44 -12.82 5.46 -0.42
N LEU A 45 -12.91 6.50 0.42
CA LEU A 45 -13.72 7.69 0.12
C LEU A 45 -13.19 8.47 -1.08
N LEU A 46 -11.86 8.65 -1.16
CA LEU A 46 -11.21 9.29 -2.30
C LEU A 46 -11.50 8.51 -3.58
N HIS A 47 -11.28 7.20 -3.56
CA HIS A 47 -11.52 6.31 -4.69
C HIS A 47 -12.96 6.39 -5.19
N TYR A 48 -13.93 6.27 -4.27
CA TYR A 48 -15.36 6.39 -4.58
C TYR A 48 -15.68 7.74 -5.23
N GLU A 49 -15.18 8.83 -4.65
CA GLU A 49 -15.47 10.17 -5.16
C GLU A 49 -14.88 10.39 -6.56
N VAL A 50 -13.66 9.91 -6.80
CA VAL A 50 -13.03 9.99 -8.12
C VAL A 50 -13.77 9.13 -9.15
N LEU A 51 -14.19 7.91 -8.81
CA LEU A 51 -15.01 7.08 -9.69
C LEU A 51 -16.30 7.80 -10.09
N ARG A 52 -16.97 8.44 -9.13
CA ARG A 52 -18.18 9.23 -9.36
C ARG A 52 -17.92 10.38 -10.33
N GLN A 53 -16.87 11.17 -10.09
CA GLN A 53 -16.49 12.30 -10.95
C GLN A 53 -16.10 11.84 -12.36
N ILE A 54 -15.34 10.76 -12.49
CA ILE A 54 -14.99 10.17 -13.80
C ILE A 54 -16.26 9.76 -14.53
N SER A 55 -17.19 9.07 -13.86
CA SER A 55 -18.46 8.64 -14.46
C SER A 55 -19.26 9.83 -14.99
N ASP A 56 -19.39 10.90 -14.19
CA ASP A 56 -20.10 12.11 -14.58
C ASP A 56 -19.43 12.80 -15.78
N TRP A 57 -18.10 12.90 -15.76
CA TRP A 57 -17.36 13.53 -16.85
C TRP A 57 -17.40 12.72 -18.15
N LEU A 58 -17.34 11.40 -18.07
CA LEU A 58 -17.47 10.52 -19.22
C LEU A 58 -18.82 10.71 -19.94
N ASN A 59 -19.90 11.07 -19.24
CA ASN A 59 -21.19 11.36 -19.83
C ASN A 59 -21.16 12.59 -20.75
N HIS A 60 -20.26 13.53 -20.53
CA HIS A 60 -20.09 14.72 -21.37
C HIS A 60 -19.27 14.43 -22.65
N LEU A 61 -18.44 13.39 -22.65
CA LEU A 61 -17.57 13.02 -23.78
C LEU A 61 -18.24 12.06 -24.80
N LYS A 62 -19.55 12.11 -24.97
CA LYS A 62 -20.34 11.15 -25.79
C LYS A 62 -19.87 10.93 -27.22
N LYS A 63 -19.13 11.86 -27.82
CA LYS A 63 -18.69 11.80 -29.24
C LYS A 63 -17.28 11.21 -29.44
N LEU A 64 -16.49 10.94 -28.41
CA LEU A 64 -15.07 10.59 -28.49
C LEU A 64 -14.78 9.24 -27.81
N HIS A 65 -15.23 8.14 -28.41
CA HIS A 65 -15.12 6.78 -27.83
C HIS A 65 -13.71 6.39 -27.35
N ARG A 66 -12.68 6.63 -28.16
CA ARG A 66 -11.29 6.28 -27.80
C ARG A 66 -10.75 7.13 -26.66
N THR A 67 -11.04 8.42 -26.65
CA THR A 67 -10.59 9.36 -25.61
C THR A 67 -11.22 9.02 -24.26
N ARG A 68 -12.46 8.54 -24.21
CA ARG A 68 -13.15 8.15 -22.98
C ARG A 68 -12.42 7.01 -22.25
N VAL A 69 -12.03 5.95 -22.99
CA VAL A 69 -11.32 4.80 -22.41
C VAL A 69 -9.94 5.22 -21.88
N LEU A 70 -9.21 6.04 -22.65
CA LEU A 70 -7.91 6.55 -22.22
C LEU A 70 -8.02 7.41 -20.95
N VAL A 71 -8.97 8.32 -20.91
CA VAL A 71 -9.23 9.17 -19.75
C VAL A 71 -9.61 8.34 -18.53
N LEU A 72 -10.46 7.33 -18.70
CA LEU A 72 -10.83 6.42 -17.64
C LEU A 72 -9.60 5.70 -17.06
N ILE A 73 -8.79 5.07 -17.89
CA ILE A 73 -7.62 4.31 -17.47
C ILE A 73 -6.59 5.21 -16.79
N LEU A 74 -6.27 6.36 -17.41
CA LEU A 74 -5.30 7.32 -16.86
C LEU A 74 -5.80 7.96 -15.57
N GLY A 75 -7.10 8.26 -15.48
CA GLY A 75 -7.71 8.79 -14.26
C GLY A 75 -7.64 7.79 -13.10
N LEU A 76 -7.95 6.52 -13.35
CA LEU A 76 -7.83 5.47 -12.35
C LEU A 76 -6.37 5.23 -11.91
N LEU A 77 -5.44 5.22 -12.87
CA LEU A 77 -4.01 5.10 -12.57
C LEU A 77 -3.54 6.25 -11.68
N ALA A 78 -3.90 7.49 -12.02
CA ALA A 78 -3.58 8.66 -11.20
C ALA A 78 -4.17 8.57 -9.80
N THR A 79 -5.40 8.03 -9.67
CA THR A 79 -6.04 7.82 -8.37
C THR A 79 -5.24 6.85 -7.51
N HIS A 80 -4.84 5.69 -8.06
CA HIS A 80 -4.01 4.73 -7.33
C HIS A 80 -2.66 5.31 -6.92
N ILE A 81 -2.02 6.13 -7.77
CA ILE A 81 -0.78 6.83 -7.41
C ILE A 81 -1.01 7.76 -6.19
N VAL A 82 -2.11 8.50 -6.16
CA VAL A 82 -2.43 9.37 -5.01
C VAL A 82 -2.67 8.55 -3.73
N GLU A 83 -3.36 7.42 -3.83
CA GLU A 83 -3.61 6.51 -2.70
C GLU A 83 -2.30 5.93 -2.13
N ILE A 84 -1.37 5.52 -3.00
CA ILE A 84 -0.03 5.08 -2.63
C ILE A 84 0.73 6.21 -1.89
N TRP A 85 0.64 7.45 -2.35
CA TRP A 85 1.28 8.59 -1.68
C TRP A 85 0.65 8.88 -0.32
N ILE A 86 -0.66 8.69 -0.15
CA ILE A 86 -1.33 8.82 1.14
C ILE A 86 -0.75 7.81 2.15
N TYR A 87 -0.55 6.55 1.74
CA TYR A 87 0.08 5.54 2.57
C TYR A 87 1.56 5.86 2.84
N ALA A 88 2.32 6.30 1.84
CA ALA A 88 3.72 6.72 2.00
C ALA A 88 3.86 7.85 3.02
N LEU A 89 2.97 8.84 3.00
CA LEU A 89 2.89 9.90 4.03
C LEU A 89 2.59 9.30 5.41
N GLY A 90 1.68 8.34 5.49
CA GLY A 90 1.37 7.60 6.70
C GLY A 90 2.59 6.90 7.28
N TYR A 91 3.37 6.18 6.46
CA TYR A 91 4.63 5.54 6.88
C TYR A 91 5.64 6.54 7.39
N GLY A 92 5.91 7.60 6.63
CA GLY A 92 6.84 8.64 7.03
C GLY A 92 6.43 9.38 8.31
N ALA A 93 5.14 9.51 8.59
CA ALA A 93 4.63 10.08 9.84
C ALA A 93 4.81 9.11 11.01
N LEU A 94 4.47 7.83 10.84
CA LEU A 94 4.54 6.81 11.87
C LEU A 94 5.99 6.46 12.26
N ASP A 95 6.91 6.40 11.30
CA ASP A 95 8.32 6.10 11.52
C ASP A 95 9.02 7.12 12.43
N ARG A 96 8.49 8.35 12.47
CA ARG A 96 8.97 9.43 13.37
C ARG A 96 8.45 9.31 14.80
N VAL A 97 7.47 8.42 15.06
CA VAL A 97 6.86 8.26 16.38
C VAL A 97 7.53 7.11 17.13
N PRO A 98 8.19 7.36 18.27
CA PRO A 98 8.86 6.32 19.03
C PRO A 98 7.91 5.17 19.39
N GLY A 99 8.35 3.94 19.15
CA GLY A 99 7.58 2.74 19.48
C GLY A 99 6.61 2.24 18.39
N PHE A 100 6.43 2.98 17.30
CA PHE A 100 5.56 2.53 16.19
C PHE A 100 6.29 1.65 15.18
N GLY A 101 7.64 1.60 15.25
CA GLY A 101 8.47 0.88 14.30
C GLY A 101 8.80 1.72 13.07
N GLY A 102 9.30 1.10 12.02
CA GLY A 102 9.70 1.81 10.81
C GLY A 102 9.89 0.88 9.62
N ILE A 103 10.25 1.45 8.49
CA ILE A 103 10.63 0.71 7.27
C ILE A 103 12.13 0.50 7.31
N ILE A 104 12.58 -0.74 7.23
CA ILE A 104 13.99 -1.12 7.31
C ILE A 104 14.43 -1.89 6.07
N ARG A 105 15.73 -1.82 5.79
CA ARG A 105 16.39 -2.60 4.75
C ARG A 105 17.06 -3.81 5.39
N PRO A 106 16.64 -5.06 5.08
CA PRO A 106 17.24 -6.26 5.66
C PRO A 106 18.74 -6.33 5.36
N GLY A 107 19.57 -6.55 6.40
CA GLY A 107 21.01 -6.71 6.26
C GLY A 107 21.82 -5.41 6.13
N ALA A 108 21.19 -4.25 6.06
CA ALA A 108 21.88 -2.98 6.16
C ALA A 108 22.06 -2.54 7.61
N ALA A 109 23.17 -1.86 7.92
CA ALA A 109 23.29 -1.09 9.16
C ALA A 109 22.15 -0.07 9.18
N ALA A 110 21.61 0.25 10.37
CA ALA A 110 20.39 1.04 10.59
C ALA A 110 20.40 2.39 9.84
N GLU A 111 20.21 2.34 8.53
CA GLU A 111 19.89 3.52 7.71
C GLU A 111 18.42 3.81 7.87
N THR A 112 18.08 5.05 8.21
CA THR A 112 16.70 5.52 8.21
C THR A 112 16.20 5.59 6.78
N ALA A 113 15.00 5.04 6.54
CA ALA A 113 14.34 5.14 5.25
C ALA A 113 14.17 6.62 4.85
N ASP A 114 14.44 6.93 3.60
CA ASP A 114 14.21 8.25 3.04
C ASP A 114 12.78 8.38 2.48
N TRP A 115 12.46 9.57 1.95
CA TRP A 115 11.13 9.81 1.39
C TRP A 115 10.80 8.90 0.19
N LEU A 116 11.77 8.61 -0.65
CA LEU A 116 11.59 7.73 -1.80
C LEU A 116 11.41 6.27 -1.38
N ASP A 117 12.07 5.84 -0.30
CA ASP A 117 11.88 4.51 0.27
C ASP A 117 10.43 4.29 0.73
N TYR A 118 9.78 5.30 1.37
CA TYR A 118 8.37 5.19 1.77
C TYR A 118 7.45 5.10 0.57
N ILE A 119 7.67 5.89 -0.48
CA ILE A 119 6.86 5.85 -1.71
C ILE A 119 7.04 4.48 -2.39
N TYR A 120 8.28 4.04 -2.54
CA TYR A 120 8.58 2.75 -3.16
C TYR A 120 7.98 1.59 -2.36
N PHE A 121 8.17 1.60 -1.02
CA PHE A 121 7.59 0.58 -0.14
C PHE A 121 6.06 0.52 -0.25
N SER A 122 5.40 1.67 -0.23
CA SER A 122 3.96 1.75 -0.43
C SER A 122 3.55 1.21 -1.81
N PHE A 123 4.29 1.56 -2.88
CA PHE A 123 4.02 1.04 -4.23
C PHE A 123 4.00 -0.49 -4.28
N VAL A 124 5.05 -1.13 -3.76
CA VAL A 124 5.19 -2.59 -3.82
C VAL A 124 4.24 -3.30 -2.85
N THR A 125 3.83 -2.63 -1.76
CA THR A 125 2.86 -3.14 -0.79
C THR A 125 1.44 -3.03 -1.32
N TYR A 126 1.05 -1.85 -1.79
CA TYR A 126 -0.28 -1.57 -2.36
C TYR A 126 -0.61 -2.49 -3.53
N THR A 127 0.36 -2.71 -4.42
CA THR A 127 0.22 -3.61 -5.57
C THR A 127 0.41 -5.09 -5.22
N THR A 128 0.68 -5.41 -3.95
CA THR A 128 0.97 -6.77 -3.44
C THR A 128 2.17 -7.47 -4.07
N VAL A 129 3.08 -6.72 -4.70
CA VAL A 129 4.31 -7.27 -5.30
C VAL A 129 5.30 -7.71 -4.24
N GLY A 130 5.60 -6.85 -3.25
CA GLY A 130 6.39 -7.18 -2.06
C GLY A 130 7.77 -7.80 -2.36
N TYR A 131 8.68 -7.08 -3.00
CA TYR A 131 10.02 -7.60 -3.32
C TYR A 131 10.85 -8.02 -2.08
N GLY A 132 10.58 -7.43 -0.90
CA GLY A 132 11.25 -7.79 0.35
C GLY A 132 12.61 -7.11 0.55
N ASP A 133 12.99 -6.19 -0.28
CA ASP A 133 14.16 -5.33 -0.16
C ASP A 133 13.98 -4.21 0.88
N LEU A 134 12.74 -3.79 1.09
CA LEU A 134 12.28 -2.99 2.23
C LEU A 134 11.19 -3.76 2.98
N VAL A 135 11.26 -3.78 4.31
CA VAL A 135 10.29 -4.48 5.14
C VAL A 135 9.84 -3.63 6.33
N PRO A 136 8.57 -3.75 6.74
CA PRO A 136 8.07 -3.03 7.90
C PRO A 136 8.50 -3.76 9.18
N ALA A 137 9.05 -3.05 10.15
CA ALA A 137 9.44 -3.57 11.46
C ALA A 137 8.62 -2.91 12.56
N GLY A 138 8.10 -3.71 13.49
CA GLY A 138 7.30 -3.22 14.60
C GLY A 138 5.79 -3.12 14.30
N PRO A 139 5.02 -2.35 15.09
CA PRO A 139 3.57 -2.19 14.94
C PRO A 139 3.13 -1.70 13.55
N ILE A 140 3.96 -0.92 12.84
CA ILE A 140 3.71 -0.41 11.49
C ILE A 140 3.41 -1.52 10.46
N ARG A 141 3.79 -2.78 10.75
CA ARG A 141 3.44 -3.96 9.96
C ARG A 141 1.94 -4.13 9.75
N PHE A 142 1.14 -3.65 10.70
CA PHE A 142 -0.31 -3.70 10.59
C PHE A 142 -0.82 -2.75 9.50
N VAL A 143 -0.20 -1.56 9.37
CA VAL A 143 -0.51 -0.63 8.26
C VAL A 143 -0.21 -1.29 6.93
N ALA A 144 0.97 -1.93 6.80
CA ALA A 144 1.36 -2.60 5.55
C ALA A 144 0.39 -3.73 5.16
N ALA A 145 -0.05 -4.53 6.13
CA ALA A 145 -1.02 -5.60 5.88
C ALA A 145 -2.39 -5.04 5.43
N THR A 146 -2.87 -3.97 6.07
CA THR A 146 -4.13 -3.33 5.70
C THR A 146 -4.03 -2.56 4.38
N GLU A 147 -2.89 -1.95 4.07
CA GLU A 147 -2.62 -1.35 2.76
C GLU A 147 -2.70 -2.36 1.64
N ALA A 148 -2.01 -3.50 1.78
CA ALA A 148 -2.03 -4.56 0.77
C ALA A 148 -3.45 -5.06 0.49
N LEU A 149 -4.26 -5.27 1.55
CA LEU A 149 -5.66 -5.65 1.40
C LEU A 149 -6.48 -4.55 0.72
N ASN A 150 -6.31 -3.30 1.15
CA ASN A 150 -7.03 -2.15 0.58
C ASN A 150 -6.67 -1.95 -0.89
N GLY A 151 -5.38 -2.00 -1.24
CA GLY A 151 -4.90 -1.89 -2.62
C GLY A 151 -5.52 -2.96 -3.52
N TRP A 152 -5.52 -4.21 -3.07
CA TRP A 152 -6.13 -5.31 -3.83
C TRP A 152 -7.63 -5.08 -4.08
N VAL A 153 -8.38 -4.63 -3.07
CA VAL A 153 -9.81 -4.33 -3.19
C VAL A 153 -10.06 -3.18 -4.17
N LEU A 154 -9.30 -2.08 -4.07
CA LEU A 154 -9.49 -0.89 -4.91
C LEU A 154 -9.08 -1.15 -6.37
N LEU A 155 -8.00 -1.90 -6.61
CA LEU A 155 -7.62 -2.36 -7.95
C LEU A 155 -8.71 -3.24 -8.59
N GLY A 156 -9.28 -4.17 -7.82
CA GLY A 156 -10.41 -5.00 -8.24
C GLY A 156 -11.66 -4.17 -8.57
N TRP A 157 -11.94 -3.15 -7.75
CA TRP A 157 -13.06 -2.22 -7.99
C TRP A 157 -12.85 -1.42 -9.27
N SER A 158 -11.67 -0.84 -9.48
CA SER A 158 -11.29 -0.15 -10.71
C SER A 158 -11.44 -1.01 -11.95
N ALA A 159 -10.98 -2.27 -11.89
CA ALA A 159 -11.12 -3.23 -13.00
C ALA A 159 -12.59 -3.50 -13.33
N SER A 160 -13.42 -3.72 -12.31
CA SER A 160 -14.86 -3.95 -12.46
C SER A 160 -15.58 -2.73 -13.04
N PHE A 161 -15.24 -1.53 -12.55
CA PHE A 161 -15.80 -0.27 -13.05
C PHE A 161 -15.41 -0.05 -14.52
N THR A 162 -14.14 -0.24 -14.86
CA THR A 162 -13.65 -0.12 -16.24
C THR A 162 -14.38 -1.08 -17.17
N PHE A 163 -14.59 -2.33 -16.76
CA PHE A 163 -15.31 -3.33 -17.56
C PHE A 163 -16.75 -2.90 -17.82
N LEU A 164 -17.47 -2.41 -16.81
CA LEU A 164 -18.85 -1.94 -16.96
C LEU A 164 -18.94 -0.74 -17.90
N GLU A 165 -18.03 0.22 -17.78
CA GLU A 165 -18.00 1.38 -18.67
C GLU A 165 -17.67 0.98 -20.11
N MET A 166 -16.72 0.06 -20.32
CA MET A 166 -16.40 -0.45 -21.68
C MET A 166 -17.59 -1.20 -22.28
N GLN A 167 -18.33 -2.01 -21.53
CA GLN A 167 -19.53 -2.68 -22.01
C GLN A 167 -20.60 -1.69 -22.47
N ARG A 168 -20.81 -0.59 -21.78
CA ARG A 168 -21.75 0.46 -22.18
C ARG A 168 -21.38 1.05 -23.53
N PHE A 169 -20.08 1.23 -23.81
CA PHE A 169 -19.62 1.83 -25.08
C PHE A 169 -19.71 0.89 -26.26
N TRP A 170 -19.49 -0.41 -26.06
CA TRP A 170 -19.55 -1.39 -27.15
C TRP A 170 -20.97 -1.77 -27.55
N ARG A 171 -21.94 -1.56 -26.64
CA ARG A 171 -23.36 -1.85 -26.92
C ARG A 171 -24.11 -0.72 -27.64
N ASP A 172 -23.57 0.49 -27.66
CA ASP A 172 -24.18 1.63 -28.36
C ASP A 172 -23.27 2.14 -29.50
N PRO A 173 -23.21 1.43 -30.62
CA PRO A 173 -22.44 1.82 -31.80
C PRO A 173 -23.23 2.86 -32.61
N ARG A 174 -23.27 4.13 -32.14
CA ARG A 174 -23.77 5.24 -32.98
C ARG A 174 -22.65 6.22 -33.27
#